data_93c3f745264e16067816168e9247880e
#
_entry.id   93c3f745264e16067816168e9247880e
#
_cell.length_a   1.000
_cell.length_b   1.000
_cell.length_c   1.000
_cell.angle_alpha   90.00
_cell.angle_beta   90.00
_cell.angle_gamma   90.00
#
_symmetry.space_group_name_H-M   'P 1'
#
loop_
_entity.id
_entity.type
_entity.pdbx_description
1 polymer ?
#
loop_
_entity_poly.entity_id
_entity_poly.type
_entity_poly.pdbx_seq_one_letter_code
_entity_poly.pdbx_strand_id
1 'polypeptide(L)'
;MSTVKLTVNGRAVSVDVEDRTLLVHLLRENLNLTGTHVGCDTSQCGACVVHVDGRAVKSCTMLAGQAAGSSVTTIEGLAKGDELHPMQAAFRDNHGLQCGYCTPGMIMSAVDIVHRHGGNLDEETVRHELEGNICRCTGYHNIVKAVLDAAGRMKVAQAAE
;
A
#
# COMPACT_ATOMS: atom_id res chain seq x y z
N MET A 1 23.98 8.30 -12.96
CA MET A 1 23.26 7.00 -12.86
C MET A 1 23.82 6.23 -11.70
N SER A 2 22.98 5.77 -10.81
CA SER A 2 23.38 5.00 -9.61
C SER A 2 22.71 3.63 -9.62
N THR A 3 23.45 2.61 -9.15
CA THR A 3 22.89 1.28 -8.95
C THR A 3 22.16 1.24 -7.62
N VAL A 4 20.84 1.07 -7.65
CA VAL A 4 19.99 0.93 -6.46
C VAL A 4 19.77 -0.56 -6.18
N LYS A 5 20.17 -1.00 -5.00
CA LYS A 5 19.99 -2.38 -4.50
C LYS A 5 18.97 -2.35 -3.35
N LEU A 6 17.90 -3.13 -3.45
CA LEU A 6 16.85 -3.21 -2.44
C LEU A 6 16.15 -4.58 -2.53
N THR A 7 15.29 -4.87 -1.57
CA THR A 7 14.40 -6.04 -1.64
C THR A 7 13.01 -5.58 -2.02
N VAL A 8 12.38 -6.17 -3.04
CA VAL A 8 11.01 -5.85 -3.45
C VAL A 8 10.18 -7.13 -3.44
N ASN A 9 9.10 -7.12 -2.68
CA ASN A 9 8.22 -8.28 -2.49
C ASN A 9 8.98 -9.58 -2.17
N GLY A 10 9.97 -9.47 -1.27
CA GLY A 10 10.81 -10.59 -0.83
C GLY A 10 11.93 -11.00 -1.80
N ARG A 11 12.10 -10.30 -2.94
CA ARG A 11 13.14 -10.58 -3.93
C ARG A 11 14.20 -9.48 -3.95
N ALA A 12 15.47 -9.85 -3.84
CA ALA A 12 16.57 -8.91 -4.01
C ALA A 12 16.64 -8.45 -5.48
N VAL A 13 16.70 -7.13 -5.68
CA VAL A 13 16.81 -6.50 -7.00
C VAL A 13 17.97 -5.52 -7.02
N SER A 14 18.55 -5.33 -8.20
CA SER A 14 19.62 -4.37 -8.46
C SER A 14 19.30 -3.69 -9.79
N VAL A 15 19.08 -2.38 -9.77
CA VAL A 15 18.61 -1.61 -10.92
C VAL A 15 19.46 -0.34 -11.07
N ASP A 16 19.93 -0.07 -12.29
CA ASP A 16 20.60 1.17 -12.63
C ASP A 16 19.58 2.22 -13.04
N VAL A 17 19.54 3.33 -12.31
CA VAL A 17 18.59 4.41 -12.53
C VAL A 17 19.28 5.77 -12.49
N GLU A 18 18.63 6.81 -13.02
CA GLU A 18 19.06 8.18 -12.80
C GLU A 18 18.88 8.55 -11.32
N ASP A 19 19.77 9.41 -10.79
CA ASP A 19 19.76 9.77 -9.35
C ASP A 19 18.48 10.47 -8.90
N ARG A 20 17.77 11.10 -9.85
CA ARG A 20 16.46 11.74 -9.64
C ARG A 20 15.25 10.81 -9.75
N THR A 21 15.45 9.53 -10.05
CA THR A 21 14.35 8.57 -10.24
C THR A 21 13.58 8.40 -8.93
N LEU A 22 12.26 8.57 -8.99
CA LEU A 22 11.37 8.34 -7.86
C LEU A 22 11.14 6.83 -7.65
N LEU A 23 10.89 6.42 -6.43
CA LEU A 23 10.62 5.02 -6.10
C LEU A 23 9.44 4.47 -6.91
N VAL A 24 8.37 5.25 -7.12
CA VAL A 24 7.23 4.85 -7.93
C VAL A 24 7.61 4.53 -9.38
N HIS A 25 8.53 5.29 -9.98
CA HIS A 25 9.01 5.04 -11.35
C HIS A 25 9.87 3.79 -11.41
N LEU A 26 10.78 3.59 -10.45
CA LEU A 26 11.55 2.35 -10.33
C LEU A 26 10.63 1.13 -10.27
N LEU A 27 9.60 1.17 -9.42
CA LEU A 27 8.65 0.06 -9.29
C LEU A 27 7.89 -0.21 -10.59
N ARG A 28 7.31 0.83 -11.19
CA ARG A 28 6.43 0.70 -12.35
C ARG A 28 7.16 0.46 -13.67
N GLU A 29 8.26 1.19 -13.90
CA GLU A 29 8.91 1.26 -15.22
C GLU A 29 10.10 0.31 -15.32
N ASN A 30 10.88 0.14 -14.24
CA ASN A 30 12.02 -0.75 -14.26
C ASN A 30 11.67 -2.18 -13.82
N LEU A 31 10.77 -2.32 -12.83
CA LEU A 31 10.38 -3.64 -12.29
C LEU A 31 9.02 -4.13 -12.83
N ASN A 32 8.31 -3.35 -13.64
CA ASN A 32 6.98 -3.67 -14.18
C ASN A 32 5.92 -4.01 -13.11
N LEU A 33 6.08 -3.48 -11.89
CA LEU A 33 5.10 -3.61 -10.80
C LEU A 33 4.08 -2.46 -10.92
N THR A 34 3.12 -2.62 -11.81
CA THR A 34 2.18 -1.57 -12.20
C THR A 34 0.98 -1.40 -11.25
N GLY A 35 0.82 -2.26 -10.26
CA GLY A 35 -0.23 -2.17 -9.25
C GLY A 35 -0.12 -0.94 -8.35
N THR A 36 1.07 -0.36 -8.19
CA THR A 36 1.25 0.95 -7.56
C THR A 36 0.89 2.05 -8.56
N HIS A 37 -0.17 2.83 -8.30
CA HIS A 37 -0.69 3.83 -9.22
C HIS A 37 -0.14 5.24 -8.95
N VAL A 38 -0.22 6.13 -9.95
CA VAL A 38 0.10 7.56 -9.83
C VAL A 38 -1.14 8.37 -10.19
N GLY A 39 -1.78 8.99 -9.19
CA GLY A 39 -3.03 9.74 -9.37
C GLY A 39 -2.89 11.25 -9.24
N CYS A 40 -1.70 11.76 -8.90
CA CYS A 40 -1.41 13.20 -8.81
C CYS A 40 0.10 13.45 -8.95
N ASP A 41 0.46 14.74 -9.03
CA ASP A 41 1.83 15.26 -9.00
C ASP A 41 2.12 16.10 -7.74
N THR A 42 1.17 16.16 -6.81
CA THR A 42 1.17 17.01 -5.61
C THR A 42 1.30 16.24 -4.30
N SER A 43 1.53 14.93 -4.37
CA SER A 43 1.69 14.04 -3.19
C SER A 43 0.45 13.93 -2.29
N GLN A 44 -0.73 14.29 -2.80
CA GLN A 44 -1.98 14.33 -2.03
C GLN A 44 -2.78 13.02 -2.10
N CYS A 45 -2.84 12.38 -3.29
CA CYS A 45 -3.86 11.37 -3.56
C CYS A 45 -3.70 10.02 -2.86
N GLY A 46 -2.49 9.64 -2.45
CA GLY A 46 -2.22 8.35 -1.79
C GLY A 46 -2.27 7.10 -2.68
N ALA A 47 -2.51 7.24 -4.01
CA ALA A 47 -2.58 6.10 -4.93
C ALA A 47 -1.24 5.34 -5.06
N CYS A 48 -0.13 6.01 -4.76
CA CYS A 48 1.23 5.49 -4.86
C CYS A 48 1.78 4.88 -3.56
N VAL A 49 0.95 4.69 -2.54
CA VAL A 49 1.41 4.16 -1.26
C VAL A 49 1.92 2.74 -1.40
N VAL A 50 3.11 2.51 -0.86
CA VAL A 50 3.78 1.21 -0.70
C VAL A 50 4.28 1.10 0.73
N HIS A 51 4.72 -0.08 1.16
CA HIS A 51 5.46 -0.18 2.42
C HIS A 51 6.97 -0.16 2.17
N VAL A 52 7.68 0.64 2.95
CA VAL A 52 9.14 0.64 3.05
C VAL A 52 9.49 0.28 4.49
N ASP A 53 10.18 -0.84 4.67
CA ASP A 53 10.50 -1.41 5.98
C ASP A 53 9.27 -1.52 6.91
N GLY A 54 8.14 -1.96 6.32
CA GLY A 54 6.88 -2.19 7.00
C GLY A 54 6.01 -0.95 7.25
N ARG A 55 6.41 0.24 6.81
CA ARG A 55 5.68 1.51 7.01
C ARG A 55 5.12 2.06 5.70
N ALA A 56 3.89 2.57 5.73
CA ALA A 56 3.27 3.19 4.57
C ALA A 56 4.00 4.48 4.16
N VAL A 57 4.43 4.52 2.89
CA VAL A 57 5.15 5.65 2.29
C VAL A 57 4.56 5.97 0.92
N LYS A 58 4.40 7.26 0.61
CA LYS A 58 4.05 7.72 -0.74
C LYS A 58 5.28 7.62 -1.64
N SER A 59 5.37 6.59 -2.46
CA SER A 59 6.52 6.33 -3.32
C SER A 59 6.80 7.42 -4.36
N CYS A 60 5.85 8.29 -4.64
CA CYS A 60 6.03 9.47 -5.50
C CYS A 60 6.80 10.63 -4.84
N THR A 61 7.10 10.55 -3.54
CA THR A 61 7.87 11.57 -2.79
C THR A 61 9.24 11.09 -2.33
N MET A 62 9.58 9.84 -2.65
CA MET A 62 10.83 9.20 -2.26
C MET A 62 11.69 8.94 -3.49
N LEU A 63 12.95 9.32 -3.44
CA LEU A 63 13.92 8.94 -4.47
C LEU A 63 14.23 7.43 -4.35
N ALA A 64 14.42 6.77 -5.49
CA ALA A 64 14.81 5.35 -5.51
C ALA A 64 16.09 5.09 -4.70
N GLY A 65 17.06 5.99 -4.79
CA GLY A 65 18.30 5.92 -4.02
C GLY A 65 18.10 5.97 -2.49
N GLN A 66 17.07 6.63 -2.01
CA GLN A 66 16.73 6.67 -0.57
C GLN A 66 16.18 5.34 -0.06
N ALA A 67 15.60 4.51 -0.94
CA ALA A 67 15.13 3.17 -0.62
C ALA A 67 16.22 2.09 -0.74
N ALA A 68 17.48 2.47 -1.04
CA ALA A 68 18.58 1.51 -1.13
C ALA A 68 18.78 0.79 0.20
N GLY A 69 18.88 -0.55 0.14
CA GLY A 69 19.02 -1.42 1.31
C GLY A 69 17.72 -1.75 2.04
N SER A 70 16.62 -1.08 1.72
CA SER A 70 15.31 -1.30 2.36
C SER A 70 14.55 -2.48 1.76
N SER A 71 13.53 -2.94 2.50
CA SER A 71 12.51 -3.89 2.04
C SER A 71 11.25 -3.14 1.61
N VAL A 72 10.92 -3.20 0.33
CA VAL A 72 9.73 -2.58 -0.24
C VAL A 72 8.67 -3.64 -0.51
N THR A 73 7.46 -3.43 -0.02
CA THR A 73 6.29 -4.26 -0.33
C THR A 73 5.28 -3.42 -1.10
N THR A 74 4.88 -3.91 -2.27
CA THR A 74 3.81 -3.34 -3.10
C THR A 74 2.54 -4.15 -2.95
N ILE A 75 1.44 -3.72 -3.56
CA ILE A 75 0.16 -4.44 -3.55
C ILE A 75 0.30 -5.88 -4.10
N GLU A 76 1.18 -6.09 -5.07
CA GLU A 76 1.46 -7.39 -5.65
C GLU A 76 2.13 -8.36 -4.66
N GLY A 77 2.76 -7.82 -3.61
CA GLY A 77 3.44 -8.63 -2.58
C GLY A 77 2.59 -8.99 -1.38
N LEU A 78 1.33 -8.54 -1.30
CA LEU A 78 0.46 -8.84 -0.15
C LEU A 78 -0.17 -10.22 -0.22
N ALA A 79 -0.66 -10.65 -1.39
CA ALA A 79 -1.23 -11.97 -1.59
C ALA A 79 -0.13 -13.03 -1.62
N LYS A 80 -0.45 -14.23 -1.13
CA LYS A 80 0.43 -15.42 -1.20
C LYS A 80 -0.17 -16.42 -2.19
N GLY A 81 0.29 -16.39 -3.44
CA GLY A 81 -0.33 -17.18 -4.51
C GLY A 81 -1.78 -16.74 -4.72
N ASP A 82 -2.71 -17.69 -4.63
CA ASP A 82 -4.15 -17.43 -4.79
C ASP A 82 -4.83 -16.97 -3.49
N GLU A 83 -4.11 -16.95 -2.37
CA GLU A 83 -4.63 -16.51 -1.08
C GLU A 83 -4.49 -15.00 -0.92
N LEU A 84 -5.64 -14.31 -0.90
CA LEU A 84 -5.69 -12.87 -0.68
C LEU A 84 -5.30 -12.53 0.76
N HIS A 85 -4.56 -11.43 0.91
CA HIS A 85 -4.37 -10.83 2.24
C HIS A 85 -5.74 -10.46 2.85
N PRO A 86 -5.95 -10.59 4.19
CA PRO A 86 -7.22 -10.29 4.85
C PRO A 86 -7.82 -8.93 4.47
N MET A 87 -6.98 -7.89 4.30
CA MET A 87 -7.40 -6.57 3.83
C MET A 87 -7.95 -6.62 2.40
N GLN A 88 -7.28 -7.32 1.48
CA GLN A 88 -7.77 -7.46 0.10
C GLN A 88 -9.10 -8.21 0.05
N ALA A 89 -9.23 -9.28 0.83
CA ALA A 89 -10.47 -10.04 0.94
C ALA A 89 -11.61 -9.18 1.50
N ALA A 90 -11.35 -8.40 2.55
CA ALA A 90 -12.34 -7.51 3.16
C ALA A 90 -12.80 -6.41 2.19
N PHE A 91 -11.90 -5.83 1.38
CA PHE A 91 -12.26 -4.85 0.34
C PHE A 91 -13.18 -5.47 -0.72
N ARG A 92 -12.92 -6.70 -1.15
CA ARG A 92 -13.79 -7.44 -2.05
C ARG A 92 -15.17 -7.71 -1.42
N ASP A 93 -15.18 -8.27 -0.22
CA ASP A 93 -16.39 -8.75 0.46
C ASP A 93 -17.33 -7.61 0.86
N ASN A 94 -16.77 -6.44 1.22
CA ASN A 94 -17.52 -5.25 1.61
C ASN A 94 -17.74 -4.26 0.45
N HIS A 95 -17.39 -4.62 -0.79
CA HIS A 95 -17.47 -3.72 -1.95
C HIS A 95 -16.75 -2.38 -1.72
N GLY A 96 -15.55 -2.42 -1.13
CA GLY A 96 -14.70 -1.26 -0.81
C GLY A 96 -14.07 -0.59 -2.03
N LEU A 97 -14.51 -0.91 -3.24
CA LEU A 97 -13.98 -0.38 -4.50
C LEU A 97 -15.08 -0.27 -5.56
N GLN A 98 -14.89 0.64 -6.50
CA GLN A 98 -15.68 0.74 -7.74
C GLN A 98 -14.74 0.72 -8.95
N CYS A 99 -14.14 1.85 -9.35
CA CYS A 99 -13.18 1.85 -10.47
C CYS A 99 -11.87 1.11 -10.15
N GLY A 100 -11.52 0.94 -8.89
CA GLY A 100 -10.32 0.22 -8.45
C GLY A 100 -9.03 1.05 -8.46
N TYR A 101 -9.03 2.28 -8.99
CA TYR A 101 -7.79 3.03 -9.16
C TYR A 101 -7.11 3.41 -7.83
N CYS A 102 -7.86 3.83 -6.81
CA CYS A 102 -7.33 4.14 -5.49
C CYS A 102 -7.03 2.89 -4.64
N THR A 103 -7.56 1.74 -5.03
CA THR A 103 -7.62 0.54 -4.18
C THR A 103 -6.25 0.02 -3.74
N PRO A 104 -5.23 -0.09 -4.59
CA PRO A 104 -3.91 -0.53 -4.14
C PRO A 104 -3.33 0.35 -3.03
N GLY A 105 -3.27 1.66 -3.26
CA GLY A 105 -2.75 2.61 -2.26
C GLY A 105 -3.61 2.65 -0.99
N MET A 106 -4.93 2.54 -1.12
CA MET A 106 -5.86 2.49 0.00
C MET A 106 -5.64 1.24 0.87
N ILE A 107 -5.47 0.08 0.25
CA ILE A 107 -5.16 -1.18 0.95
C ILE A 107 -3.81 -1.10 1.66
N MET A 108 -2.76 -0.59 1.01
CA MET A 108 -1.45 -0.45 1.63
C MET A 108 -1.49 0.48 2.84
N SER A 109 -2.18 1.62 2.74
CA SER A 109 -2.41 2.51 3.88
C SER A 109 -3.20 1.84 5.00
N ALA A 110 -4.28 1.13 4.65
CA ALA A 110 -5.14 0.47 5.63
C ALA A 110 -4.41 -0.64 6.41
N VAL A 111 -3.53 -1.41 5.77
CA VAL A 111 -2.69 -2.42 6.45
C VAL A 111 -1.79 -1.76 7.48
N ASP A 112 -1.12 -0.65 7.14
CA ASP A 112 -0.27 0.10 8.07
C ASP A 112 -1.08 0.67 9.25
N ILE A 113 -2.28 1.22 8.97
CA ILE A 113 -3.20 1.73 10.00
C ILE A 113 -3.54 0.62 11.01
N VAL A 114 -3.95 -0.56 10.53
CA VAL A 114 -4.28 -1.70 11.41
C VAL A 114 -3.07 -2.13 12.24
N HIS A 115 -1.88 -2.18 11.65
CA HIS A 115 -0.66 -2.53 12.38
C HIS A 115 -0.31 -1.51 13.47
N ARG A 116 -0.42 -0.20 13.17
CA ARG A 116 -0.12 0.87 14.15
C ARG A 116 -1.10 0.93 15.31
N HIS A 117 -2.36 0.62 15.07
CA HIS A 117 -3.41 0.67 16.09
C HIS A 117 -3.67 -0.69 16.80
N GLY A 118 -2.93 -1.74 16.44
CA GLY A 118 -3.09 -3.07 17.04
C GLY A 118 -4.50 -3.65 16.90
N GLY A 119 -5.23 -3.28 15.86
CA GLY A 119 -6.59 -3.71 15.60
C GLY A 119 -7.67 -3.03 16.47
N ASN A 120 -7.32 -2.08 17.31
CA ASN A 120 -8.29 -1.26 18.06
C ASN A 120 -8.67 -0.02 17.24
N LEU A 121 -9.62 -0.21 16.32
CA LEU A 121 -10.06 0.82 15.40
C LEU A 121 -11.57 1.00 15.51
N ASP A 122 -12.00 2.26 15.52
CA ASP A 122 -13.39 2.66 15.30
C ASP A 122 -13.52 3.39 13.96
N GLU A 123 -14.75 3.68 13.57
CA GLU A 123 -15.05 4.32 12.29
C GLU A 123 -14.43 5.72 12.19
N GLU A 124 -14.42 6.50 13.25
CA GLU A 124 -13.89 7.86 13.28
C GLU A 124 -12.37 7.83 13.07
N THR A 125 -11.66 6.97 13.77
CA THR A 125 -10.22 6.77 13.63
C THR A 125 -9.86 6.34 12.21
N VAL A 126 -10.58 5.37 11.63
CA VAL A 126 -10.32 4.92 10.25
C VAL A 126 -10.53 6.06 9.25
N ARG A 127 -11.60 6.85 9.40
CA ARG A 127 -11.85 8.00 8.52
C ARG A 127 -10.73 9.03 8.58
N HIS A 128 -10.29 9.38 9.78
CA HIS A 128 -9.20 10.32 9.99
C HIS A 128 -7.88 9.82 9.39
N GLU A 129 -7.52 8.58 9.67
CA GLU A 129 -6.27 7.98 9.17
C GLU A 129 -6.23 7.83 7.64
N LEU A 130 -7.39 7.75 6.98
CA LEU A 130 -7.50 7.66 5.52
C LEU A 130 -7.50 9.02 4.81
N GLU A 131 -7.40 10.15 5.49
CA GLU A 131 -7.41 11.50 4.88
C GLU A 131 -6.31 11.69 3.82
N GLY A 132 -5.20 10.96 3.92
CA GLY A 132 -4.14 10.94 2.93
C GLY A 132 -4.40 10.11 1.67
N ASN A 133 -5.59 9.49 1.52
CA ASN A 133 -5.95 8.60 0.41
C ASN A 133 -7.28 9.05 -0.23
N ILE A 134 -7.23 9.47 -1.49
CA ILE A 134 -8.41 10.01 -2.20
C ILE A 134 -9.12 8.93 -2.98
N CYS A 135 -10.43 8.77 -2.73
CA CYS A 135 -11.34 7.98 -3.55
C CYS A 135 -12.47 8.85 -4.08
N ARG A 136 -12.64 8.90 -5.41
CA ARG A 136 -13.69 9.71 -6.06
C ARG A 136 -15.02 8.97 -6.22
N CYS A 137 -15.02 7.64 -6.05
CA CYS A 137 -16.16 6.79 -6.42
C CYS A 137 -17.07 6.41 -5.26
N THR A 138 -16.50 5.97 -4.11
CA THR A 138 -17.20 5.20 -3.08
C THR A 138 -17.84 6.04 -1.97
N GLY A 139 -17.42 7.29 -1.78
CA GLY A 139 -17.78 8.07 -0.60
C GLY A 139 -17.24 7.50 0.71
N TYR A 140 -16.25 6.59 0.64
CA TYR A 140 -15.52 5.96 1.76
C TYR A 140 -16.33 5.00 2.64
N HIS A 141 -17.65 5.00 2.62
CA HIS A 141 -18.46 4.20 3.53
C HIS A 141 -18.08 2.70 3.53
N ASN A 142 -18.03 2.09 2.35
CA ASN A 142 -17.65 0.69 2.21
C ASN A 142 -16.15 0.45 2.42
N ILE A 143 -15.31 1.43 2.13
CA ILE A 143 -13.87 1.37 2.44
C ILE A 143 -13.66 1.28 3.95
N VAL A 144 -14.31 2.14 4.71
CA VAL A 144 -14.24 2.13 6.19
C VAL A 144 -14.73 0.81 6.76
N LYS A 145 -15.87 0.28 6.25
CA LYS A 145 -16.35 -1.06 6.64
C LYS A 145 -15.33 -2.15 6.34
N ALA A 146 -14.69 -2.10 5.16
CA ALA A 146 -13.69 -3.09 4.78
C ALA A 146 -12.46 -3.04 5.71
N VAL A 147 -12.00 -1.85 6.09
CA VAL A 147 -10.87 -1.69 7.01
C VAL A 147 -11.20 -2.23 8.40
N LEU A 148 -12.39 -1.95 8.93
CA LEU A 148 -12.83 -2.46 10.23
C LEU A 148 -12.99 -3.99 10.23
N ASP A 149 -13.58 -4.56 9.18
CA ASP A 149 -13.68 -6.01 8.99
C ASP A 149 -12.29 -6.67 8.90
N ALA A 150 -11.39 -6.09 8.09
CA ALA A 150 -10.02 -6.58 7.97
C ALA A 150 -9.26 -6.52 9.30
N ALA A 151 -9.44 -5.46 10.08
CA ALA A 151 -8.82 -5.33 11.41
C ALA A 151 -9.22 -6.48 12.33
N GLY A 152 -10.50 -6.89 12.31
CA GLY A 152 -10.99 -8.07 13.03
C GLY A 152 -10.34 -9.37 12.55
N ARG A 153 -10.25 -9.56 11.23
CA ARG A 153 -9.63 -10.76 10.62
C ARG A 153 -8.14 -10.85 10.92
N MET A 154 -7.41 -9.74 10.82
CA MET A 154 -5.97 -9.67 11.10
C MET A 154 -5.66 -9.92 12.58
N LYS A 155 -6.50 -9.46 13.49
CA LYS A 155 -6.37 -9.69 14.94
C LYS A 155 -6.51 -11.18 15.29
N VAL A 156 -7.45 -11.87 14.65
CA VAL A 156 -7.64 -13.31 14.82
C VAL A 156 -6.44 -14.10 14.27
N ALA A 157 -5.89 -13.69 13.12
CA ALA A 157 -4.72 -14.33 12.53
C ALA A 157 -3.47 -14.21 13.44
N GLN A 158 -3.23 -13.04 14.02
CA GLN A 158 -2.11 -12.81 14.94
C GLN A 158 -2.24 -13.59 16.28
N ALA A 159 -3.45 -13.87 16.72
CA ALA A 159 -3.70 -14.63 17.94
C ALA A 159 -3.57 -16.16 17.74
N ALA A 160 -3.48 -16.62 16.49
CA ALA A 160 -3.36 -18.03 16.11
C ALA A 160 -1.92 -18.49 15.83
N GLU A 161 -0.94 -17.56 15.81
CA GLU A 161 0.51 -17.80 15.71
C GLU A 161 1.15 -17.88 17.09
#